data_f1839844e0bc5889edcac1c51de2dae9
#
_entry.id   f1839844e0bc5889edcac1c51de2dae9
#
_cell.length_a   1.000
_cell.length_b   1.000
_cell.length_c   1.000
_cell.angle_alpha   90.00
_cell.angle_beta   90.00
_cell.angle_gamma   90.00
#
_symmetry.space_group_name_H-M   'P 1'
#
loop_
_entity.id
_entity.type
_entity.pdbx_description
1 polymer ?
#
loop_
_entity_poly.entity_id
_entity_poly.type
_entity_poly.pdbx_seq_one_letter_code
_entity_poly.pdbx_strand_id
1 'polypeptide(L)'
;MTSLKNEKTLKKLKMPELKKMCQSDKKKYKGFSGLNKEDLIKHINKCNNKIKVTNKLKFIDLCSGIGGFHFGFKKHKCVLACDINKWCRESYETNFNIKCKEDIFELNVDELCDFDILCGGFPCQPFSSAGLKNGMKDDRSKVYDKIINIVLEKQPRIVLLENVKNLLVMNKGEVIKKIVSDLEKLNYNVSYSLLNTANFGLAQNRERVYIVCTNKNKYDISFNFNNLESMNIRKNLKDIIDFNNKE
;
A
#
# COMPACT_ATOMS: atom_id res chain seq x y z
N MET A 1 -9.69 7.02 23.13
CA MET A 1 -8.78 6.66 22.01
C MET A 1 -7.64 7.66 21.98
N THR A 2 -6.46 7.28 22.46
CA THR A 2 -5.29 8.16 22.52
C THR A 2 -4.63 8.17 21.15
N SER A 3 -4.75 9.28 20.43
CA SER A 3 -4.07 9.54 19.16
C SER A 3 -2.57 9.19 19.27
N LEU A 4 -2.05 8.40 18.34
CA LEU A 4 -0.62 8.10 18.21
C LEU A 4 0.13 9.40 17.92
N LYS A 5 0.76 9.98 18.96
CA LYS A 5 1.52 11.22 18.80
C LYS A 5 2.79 10.94 18.01
N ASN A 6 2.97 11.66 16.91
CA ASN A 6 4.15 11.61 16.04
C ASN A 6 5.43 12.05 16.80
N GLU A 7 6.62 11.62 16.37
CA GLU A 7 7.90 11.93 17.00
C GLU A 7 8.15 13.43 17.19
N LYS A 8 7.76 14.27 16.23
CA LYS A 8 7.83 15.74 16.33
C LYS A 8 6.98 16.26 17.49
N THR A 9 5.80 15.68 17.69
CA THR A 9 4.89 16.01 18.79
C THR A 9 5.45 15.54 20.14
N LEU A 10 6.04 14.32 20.18
CA LEU A 10 6.66 13.79 21.38
C LEU A 10 7.88 14.61 21.83
N LYS A 11 8.70 15.09 20.88
CA LYS A 11 9.85 15.97 21.19
C LYS A 11 9.45 17.29 21.85
N LYS A 12 8.24 17.80 21.58
CA LYS A 12 7.69 19.02 22.18
C LYS A 12 7.18 18.82 23.61
N LEU A 13 6.87 17.59 24.02
CA LEU A 13 6.37 17.30 25.35
C LEU A 13 7.48 17.36 26.40
N LYS A 14 7.12 17.81 27.62
CA LYS A 14 7.99 17.76 28.79
C LYS A 14 8.05 16.33 29.35
N MET A 15 9.09 16.02 30.11
CA MET A 15 9.31 14.69 30.71
C MET A 15 8.11 14.16 31.54
N PRO A 16 7.44 15.00 32.40
CA PRO A 16 6.28 14.56 33.15
C PRO A 16 5.10 14.15 32.24
N GLU A 17 4.89 14.82 31.11
CA GLU A 17 3.81 14.53 30.16
C GLU A 17 4.05 13.22 29.45
N LEU A 18 5.31 12.93 29.03
CA LEU A 18 5.72 11.66 28.44
C LEU A 18 5.53 10.51 29.44
N LYS A 19 5.94 10.70 30.70
CA LYS A 19 5.75 9.70 31.76
C LYS A 19 4.26 9.46 32.05
N LYS A 20 3.43 10.51 32.10
CA LYS A 20 1.98 10.39 32.29
C LYS A 20 1.34 9.59 31.15
N MET A 21 1.77 9.82 29.90
CA MET A 21 1.31 9.06 28.75
C MET A 21 1.66 7.55 28.87
N CYS A 22 2.88 7.21 29.31
CA CYS A 22 3.26 5.82 29.52
C CYS A 22 2.54 5.18 30.73
N GLN A 23 2.23 5.97 31.76
CA GLN A 23 1.46 5.52 32.93
C GLN A 23 -0.01 5.25 32.61
N SER A 24 -0.61 5.98 31.64
CA SER A 24 -2.00 5.75 31.22
C SER A 24 -2.21 4.41 30.50
N ASP A 25 -1.15 3.82 29.94
CA ASP A 25 -1.18 2.49 29.35
C ASP A 25 0.11 1.70 29.67
N LYS A 26 0.24 1.30 30.94
CA LYS A 26 1.41 0.56 31.43
C LYS A 26 1.64 -0.76 30.71
N LYS A 27 0.59 -1.40 30.18
CA LYS A 27 0.69 -2.66 29.45
C LYS A 27 1.40 -2.46 28.11
N LYS A 28 1.08 -1.36 27.40
CA LYS A 28 1.68 -0.99 26.13
C LYS A 28 3.13 -0.50 26.29
N TYR A 29 3.39 0.35 27.28
CA TYR A 29 4.69 1.02 27.47
C TYR A 29 5.54 0.40 28.58
N LYS A 30 5.41 -0.90 28.82
CA LYS A 30 6.18 -1.61 29.85
C LYS A 30 7.68 -1.32 29.74
N GLY A 31 8.34 -1.03 30.87
CA GLY A 31 9.79 -0.79 30.93
C GLY A 31 10.23 0.65 30.68
N PHE A 32 9.35 1.64 30.81
CA PHE A 32 9.66 3.06 30.61
C PHE A 32 10.30 3.77 31.82
N SER A 33 10.30 3.14 32.99
CA SER A 33 10.86 3.72 34.23
C SER A 33 12.39 3.83 34.14
N GLY A 34 12.93 4.99 34.53
CA GLY A 34 14.38 5.23 34.53
C GLY A 34 14.95 5.76 33.20
N LEU A 35 14.17 5.84 32.14
CA LEU A 35 14.62 6.37 30.84
C LEU A 35 14.75 7.90 30.87
N ASN A 36 15.81 8.44 30.25
CA ASN A 36 15.92 9.85 29.96
C ASN A 36 14.91 10.26 28.85
N LYS A 37 14.81 11.55 28.53
CA LYS A 37 13.80 12.06 27.60
C LYS A 37 13.93 11.46 26.20
N GLU A 38 15.13 11.37 25.67
CA GLU A 38 15.39 10.83 24.32
C GLU A 38 15.09 9.35 24.22
N ASP A 39 15.54 8.58 25.20
CA ASP A 39 15.31 7.14 25.25
C ASP A 39 13.85 6.82 25.52
N LEU A 40 13.16 7.65 26.30
CA LEU A 40 11.72 7.52 26.51
C LEU A 40 10.93 7.78 25.22
N ILE A 41 11.30 8.78 24.42
CA ILE A 41 10.71 9.04 23.13
C ILE A 41 10.97 7.86 22.17
N LYS A 42 12.20 7.35 22.10
CA LYS A 42 12.53 6.15 21.30
C LYS A 42 11.72 4.94 21.76
N HIS A 43 11.60 4.76 23.09
CA HIS A 43 10.80 3.66 23.67
C HIS A 43 9.32 3.78 23.33
N ILE A 44 8.72 4.97 23.45
CA ILE A 44 7.34 5.24 23.07
C ILE A 44 7.13 4.95 21.58
N ASN A 45 8.02 5.42 20.71
CA ASN A 45 7.96 5.15 19.28
C ASN A 45 8.07 3.65 18.99
N LYS A 46 9.01 2.95 19.63
CA LYS A 46 9.16 1.49 19.50
C LYS A 46 7.91 0.74 19.97
N CYS A 47 7.28 1.17 21.06
CA CYS A 47 6.03 0.59 21.56
C CYS A 47 4.84 0.94 20.66
N ASN A 48 4.79 2.14 20.10
CA ASN A 48 3.78 2.55 19.13
C ASN A 48 3.92 1.79 17.80
N ASN A 49 5.16 1.58 17.35
CA ASN A 49 5.47 0.78 16.15
C ASN A 49 5.29 -0.74 16.39
N LYS A 50 5.30 -1.20 17.65
CA LYS A 50 4.89 -2.55 18.06
C LYS A 50 3.37 -2.68 18.18
N ILE A 51 2.58 -1.93 17.42
CA ILE A 51 1.18 -2.28 17.26
C ILE A 51 1.20 -3.67 16.62
N LYS A 52 1.07 -4.71 17.44
CA LYS A 52 0.64 -6.01 16.96
C LYS A 52 -0.72 -5.73 16.32
N VAL A 53 -0.75 -5.70 15.01
CA VAL A 53 -1.99 -5.82 14.26
C VAL A 53 -2.51 -7.22 14.61
N THR A 54 -3.17 -7.33 15.75
CA THR A 54 -3.74 -8.59 16.26
C THR A 54 -4.98 -8.95 15.45
N ASN A 55 -5.56 -7.98 14.74
CA ASN A 55 -6.71 -8.20 13.87
C ASN A 55 -6.24 -8.30 12.42
N LYS A 56 -6.69 -9.35 11.74
CA LYS A 56 -6.51 -9.47 10.29
C LYS A 56 -7.21 -8.30 9.62
N LEU A 57 -6.44 -7.44 8.95
CA LEU A 57 -7.00 -6.38 8.11
C LEU A 57 -7.72 -7.01 6.92
N LYS A 58 -8.77 -6.34 6.46
CA LYS A 58 -9.46 -6.69 5.22
C LYS A 58 -8.87 -5.87 4.08
N PHE A 59 -8.66 -6.49 2.94
CA PHE A 59 -8.21 -5.77 1.75
C PHE A 59 -8.99 -6.19 0.50
N ILE A 60 -9.04 -5.27 -0.47
CA ILE A 60 -9.48 -5.55 -1.84
C ILE A 60 -8.28 -5.43 -2.77
N ASP A 61 -8.29 -6.23 -3.85
CA ASP A 61 -7.20 -6.33 -4.83
C ASP A 61 -7.77 -6.08 -6.23
N LEU A 62 -7.62 -4.85 -6.73
CA LEU A 62 -8.15 -4.38 -8.01
C LEU A 62 -7.08 -4.43 -9.10
N CYS A 63 -7.44 -4.92 -10.30
CA CYS A 63 -6.50 -5.26 -11.36
C CYS A 63 -5.44 -6.23 -10.80
N SER A 64 -5.93 -7.28 -10.14
CA SER A 64 -5.17 -8.12 -9.22
C SER A 64 -4.09 -8.96 -9.90
N GLY A 65 -4.17 -9.15 -11.24
CA GLY A 65 -3.31 -10.06 -11.97
C GLY A 65 -3.36 -11.46 -11.36
N ILE A 66 -2.20 -12.05 -11.17
CA ILE A 66 -2.05 -13.37 -10.54
C ILE A 66 -1.94 -13.29 -9.00
N GLY A 67 -2.17 -12.10 -8.39
CA GLY A 67 -2.24 -11.92 -6.94
C GLY A 67 -0.95 -11.45 -6.27
N GLY A 68 -0.18 -10.59 -6.93
CA GLY A 68 1.07 -10.06 -6.34
C GLY A 68 0.86 -9.37 -5.00
N PHE A 69 -0.16 -8.54 -4.88
CA PHE A 69 -0.51 -7.91 -3.60
C PHE A 69 -1.03 -8.93 -2.59
N HIS A 70 -1.82 -9.89 -3.02
CA HIS A 70 -2.34 -10.94 -2.12
C HIS A 70 -1.20 -11.74 -1.47
N PHE A 71 -0.17 -12.10 -2.22
CA PHE A 71 1.04 -12.74 -1.67
C PHE A 71 1.68 -11.87 -0.58
N GLY A 72 1.78 -10.57 -0.81
CA GLY A 72 2.30 -9.63 0.18
C GLY A 72 1.43 -9.55 1.44
N PHE A 73 0.11 -9.64 1.27
CA PHE A 73 -0.88 -9.54 2.34
C PHE A 73 -1.44 -10.89 2.82
N LYS A 74 -0.75 -12.01 2.61
CA LYS A 74 -1.19 -13.36 2.98
C LYS A 74 -1.62 -13.56 4.44
N LYS A 75 -1.19 -12.67 5.35
CA LYS A 75 -1.59 -12.67 6.77
C LYS A 75 -2.91 -11.94 7.01
N HIS A 76 -3.42 -11.25 6.01
CA HIS A 76 -4.65 -10.45 6.05
C HIS A 76 -5.77 -11.17 5.28
N LYS A 77 -6.97 -10.59 5.27
CA LYS A 77 -8.14 -11.19 4.60
C LYS A 77 -8.45 -10.43 3.31
N CYS A 78 -8.25 -11.06 2.17
CA CYS A 78 -8.83 -10.57 0.92
C CYS A 78 -10.35 -10.74 0.98
N VAL A 79 -11.09 -9.68 0.70
CA VAL A 79 -12.55 -9.69 0.69
C VAL A 79 -13.13 -9.50 -0.71
N LEU A 80 -12.31 -9.02 -1.65
CA LEU A 80 -12.64 -8.90 -3.06
C LEU A 80 -11.36 -8.87 -3.88
N ALA A 81 -11.35 -9.59 -5.00
CA ALA A 81 -10.36 -9.45 -6.06
C ALA A 81 -11.09 -9.20 -7.38
N CYS A 82 -10.45 -8.46 -8.31
CA CYS A 82 -11.02 -8.15 -9.61
C CYS A 82 -9.91 -8.02 -10.66
N ASP A 83 -10.09 -8.71 -11.80
CA ASP A 83 -9.21 -8.55 -12.97
C ASP A 83 -9.97 -8.89 -14.26
N ILE A 84 -9.83 -8.07 -15.29
CA ILE A 84 -10.51 -8.29 -16.59
C ILE A 84 -9.95 -9.49 -17.34
N ASN A 85 -8.70 -9.88 -17.09
CA ASN A 85 -8.05 -10.98 -17.78
C ASN A 85 -8.47 -12.33 -17.16
N LYS A 86 -9.12 -13.17 -17.99
CA LYS A 86 -9.61 -14.50 -17.59
C LYS A 86 -8.49 -15.38 -17.00
N TRP A 87 -7.32 -15.42 -17.64
CA TRP A 87 -6.20 -16.26 -17.19
C TRP A 87 -5.61 -15.78 -15.85
N CYS A 88 -5.61 -14.47 -15.62
CA CYS A 88 -5.24 -13.92 -14.32
C CYS A 88 -6.24 -14.36 -13.25
N ARG A 89 -7.55 -14.29 -13.52
CA ARG A 89 -8.58 -14.73 -12.59
C ARG A 89 -8.46 -16.21 -12.25
N GLU A 90 -8.31 -17.09 -13.24
CA GLU A 90 -8.15 -18.52 -13.03
C GLU A 90 -6.91 -18.83 -12.16
N SER A 91 -5.77 -18.18 -12.46
CA SER A 91 -4.55 -18.31 -11.65
C SER A 91 -4.78 -17.79 -10.22
N TYR A 92 -5.46 -16.67 -10.08
CA TYR A 92 -5.76 -16.09 -8.76
C TYR A 92 -6.67 -17.01 -7.92
N GLU A 93 -7.74 -17.52 -8.52
CA GLU A 93 -8.68 -18.42 -7.87
C GLU A 93 -8.00 -19.72 -7.44
N THR A 94 -7.14 -20.28 -8.30
CA THR A 94 -6.36 -21.49 -8.00
C THR A 94 -5.40 -21.27 -6.82
N ASN A 95 -4.71 -20.12 -6.78
CA ASN A 95 -3.69 -19.85 -5.77
C ASN A 95 -4.28 -19.47 -4.40
N PHE A 96 -5.44 -18.81 -4.37
CA PHE A 96 -5.96 -18.19 -3.15
C PHE A 96 -7.32 -18.69 -2.72
N ASN A 97 -7.97 -19.54 -3.52
CA ASN A 97 -9.32 -20.05 -3.28
C ASN A 97 -10.34 -18.92 -3.02
N ILE A 98 -10.24 -17.83 -3.80
CA ILE A 98 -11.12 -16.65 -3.75
C ILE A 98 -11.60 -16.38 -5.15
N LYS A 99 -12.92 -16.29 -5.33
CA LYS A 99 -13.52 -15.96 -6.62
C LYS A 99 -13.15 -14.52 -7.01
N CYS A 100 -12.51 -14.38 -8.16
CA CYS A 100 -12.10 -13.10 -8.72
C CYS A 100 -13.20 -12.53 -9.62
N LYS A 101 -13.63 -11.31 -9.38
CA LYS A 101 -14.59 -10.59 -10.21
C LYS A 101 -13.97 -10.23 -11.57
N GLU A 102 -14.78 -10.09 -12.58
CA GLU A 102 -14.30 -9.84 -13.94
C GLU A 102 -14.06 -8.35 -14.20
N ASP A 103 -15.06 -7.54 -14.08
CA ASP A 103 -15.00 -6.15 -14.47
C ASP A 103 -15.12 -5.23 -13.27
N ILE A 104 -14.17 -4.32 -13.14
CA ILE A 104 -14.16 -3.29 -12.10
C ILE A 104 -15.35 -2.33 -12.22
N PHE A 105 -15.87 -2.14 -13.44
CA PHE A 105 -17.01 -1.25 -13.70
C PHE A 105 -18.33 -1.84 -13.22
N GLU A 106 -18.43 -3.18 -13.16
CA GLU A 106 -19.61 -3.89 -12.65
C GLU A 106 -19.66 -3.91 -11.11
N LEU A 107 -18.58 -3.47 -10.44
CA LEU A 107 -18.57 -3.41 -8.98
C LEU A 107 -19.54 -2.30 -8.51
N ASN A 108 -20.61 -2.72 -7.82
CA ASN A 108 -21.46 -1.79 -7.08
C ASN A 108 -20.73 -1.35 -5.81
N VAL A 109 -20.34 -0.07 -5.75
CA VAL A 109 -19.53 0.47 -4.66
C VAL A 109 -20.29 0.42 -3.34
N ASP A 110 -21.61 0.64 -3.36
CA ASP A 110 -22.46 0.62 -2.15
C ASP A 110 -22.50 -0.76 -1.50
N GLU A 111 -22.48 -1.81 -2.31
CA GLU A 111 -22.51 -3.21 -1.86
C GLU A 111 -21.15 -3.74 -1.38
N LEU A 112 -20.06 -3.01 -1.62
CA LEU A 112 -18.77 -3.42 -1.11
C LEU A 112 -18.77 -3.40 0.41
N CYS A 113 -18.39 -4.54 1.02
CA CYS A 113 -18.20 -4.58 2.46
C CYS A 113 -17.05 -3.65 2.89
N ASP A 114 -17.03 -3.26 4.15
CA ASP A 114 -15.93 -2.47 4.70
C ASP A 114 -14.59 -3.21 4.60
N PHE A 115 -13.57 -2.48 4.19
CA PHE A 115 -12.19 -2.96 4.12
C PHE A 115 -11.21 -1.88 4.59
N ASP A 116 -10.03 -2.32 4.98
CA ASP A 116 -8.97 -1.47 5.53
C ASP A 116 -8.00 -0.98 4.45
N ILE A 117 -7.71 -1.83 3.45
CA ILE A 117 -6.69 -1.58 2.44
C ILE A 117 -7.30 -1.76 1.04
N LEU A 118 -7.06 -0.79 0.17
CA LEU A 118 -7.27 -0.92 -1.27
C LEU A 118 -5.92 -1.13 -1.94
N CYS A 119 -5.77 -2.25 -2.66
CA CYS A 119 -4.65 -2.49 -3.55
C CYS A 119 -5.11 -2.34 -5.00
N GLY A 120 -4.26 -1.76 -5.87
CA GLY A 120 -4.59 -1.60 -7.28
C GLY A 120 -3.38 -1.44 -8.18
N GLY A 121 -3.24 -2.34 -9.16
CA GLY A 121 -2.25 -2.27 -10.23
C GLY A 121 -2.89 -1.78 -11.53
N PHE A 122 -3.33 -0.54 -11.57
CA PHE A 122 -4.12 0.01 -12.69
C PHE A 122 -3.29 0.19 -13.97
N PRO A 123 -3.92 0.08 -15.18
CA PRO A 123 -3.22 0.25 -16.46
C PRO A 123 -2.74 1.70 -16.66
N CYS A 124 -1.53 1.85 -17.20
CA CYS A 124 -0.90 3.17 -17.39
C CYS A 124 -1.17 3.80 -18.76
N GLN A 125 -1.68 3.03 -19.73
CA GLN A 125 -1.82 3.46 -21.14
C GLN A 125 -2.73 4.67 -21.41
N PRO A 126 -3.77 4.96 -20.61
CA PRO A 126 -4.66 6.09 -20.88
C PRO A 126 -4.03 7.46 -20.63
N PHE A 127 -2.96 7.52 -19.87
CA PHE A 127 -2.24 8.78 -19.58
C PHE A 127 -1.18 9.11 -20.63
N SER A 128 -0.96 8.25 -21.64
CA SER A 128 0.00 8.52 -22.71
C SER A 128 -0.60 9.45 -23.78
N SER A 129 0.25 10.29 -24.37
CA SER A 129 -0.13 11.17 -25.49
C SER A 129 -0.69 10.42 -26.70
N ALA A 130 -0.43 9.11 -26.83
CA ALA A 130 -1.04 8.24 -27.83
C ALA A 130 -2.51 7.90 -27.50
N GLY A 131 -2.93 7.85 -26.24
CA GLY A 131 -4.30 7.66 -25.81
C GLY A 131 -5.19 8.89 -26.10
N LEU A 132 -4.63 10.10 -26.03
CA LEU A 132 -5.33 11.35 -26.36
C LEU A 132 -5.67 11.48 -27.85
N LYS A 133 -4.94 10.78 -28.76
CA LYS A 133 -5.22 10.80 -30.21
C LYS A 133 -6.29 9.82 -30.65
N ASN A 134 -6.63 8.82 -29.84
CA ASN A 134 -7.64 7.81 -30.19
C ASN A 134 -9.05 8.12 -29.64
N GLY A 135 -9.29 9.34 -29.16
CA GLY A 135 -10.62 9.85 -28.79
C GLY A 135 -11.39 8.93 -27.84
N MET A 136 -11.90 9.47 -26.75
CA MET A 136 -12.99 9.09 -25.83
C MET A 136 -13.48 7.60 -25.70
N LYS A 137 -12.79 6.61 -26.26
CA LYS A 137 -13.19 5.19 -26.26
C LYS A 137 -12.23 4.23 -25.55
N ASP A 138 -11.18 4.73 -24.91
CA ASP A 138 -10.28 3.85 -24.16
C ASP A 138 -10.75 3.72 -22.70
N ASP A 139 -11.53 2.67 -22.41
CA ASP A 139 -12.08 2.40 -21.09
C ASP A 139 -11.00 2.23 -20.00
N ARG A 140 -9.75 2.04 -20.38
CA ARG A 140 -8.62 1.90 -19.45
C ARG A 140 -8.34 3.18 -18.65
N SER A 141 -8.68 4.38 -19.17
CA SER A 141 -8.57 5.63 -18.40
C SER A 141 -9.57 5.68 -17.25
N LYS A 142 -10.73 5.10 -17.48
CA LYS A 142 -11.82 5.05 -16.53
C LYS A 142 -11.53 4.13 -15.33
N VAL A 143 -10.59 3.16 -15.48
CA VAL A 143 -10.19 2.26 -14.38
C VAL A 143 -9.64 3.05 -13.21
N TYR A 144 -8.75 4.01 -13.45
CA TYR A 144 -8.23 4.89 -12.39
C TYR A 144 -9.35 5.70 -11.74
N ASP A 145 -10.25 6.29 -12.55
CA ASP A 145 -11.38 7.07 -12.04
C ASP A 145 -12.32 6.19 -11.18
N LYS A 146 -12.55 4.92 -11.57
CA LYS A 146 -13.32 3.98 -10.76
C LYS A 146 -12.63 3.65 -9.44
N ILE A 147 -11.31 3.50 -9.42
CA ILE A 147 -10.54 3.31 -8.19
C ILE A 147 -10.69 4.53 -7.28
N ILE A 148 -10.55 5.75 -7.82
CA ILE A 148 -10.72 7.00 -7.06
C ILE A 148 -12.14 7.11 -6.50
N ASN A 149 -13.18 6.70 -7.26
CA ASN A 149 -14.54 6.67 -6.76
C ASN A 149 -14.71 5.69 -5.57
N ILE A 150 -14.12 4.49 -5.67
CA ILE A 150 -14.13 3.53 -4.56
C ILE A 150 -13.42 4.11 -3.33
N VAL A 151 -12.29 4.81 -3.53
CA VAL A 151 -11.55 5.47 -2.44
C VAL A 151 -12.39 6.59 -1.81
N LEU A 152 -13.09 7.39 -2.61
CA LEU A 152 -13.98 8.47 -2.16
C LEU A 152 -15.10 7.93 -1.27
N GLU A 153 -15.81 6.90 -1.73
CA GLU A 153 -16.98 6.37 -1.03
C GLU A 153 -16.62 5.53 0.20
N LYS A 154 -15.61 4.66 0.08
CA LYS A 154 -15.25 3.71 1.15
C LYS A 154 -14.20 4.22 2.12
N GLN A 155 -13.45 5.26 1.77
CA GLN A 155 -12.45 5.87 2.64
C GLN A 155 -11.58 4.83 3.38
N PRO A 156 -10.90 3.90 2.66
CA PRO A 156 -10.07 2.89 3.31
C PRO A 156 -8.96 3.55 4.14
N ARG A 157 -8.40 2.80 5.08
CA ARG A 157 -7.27 3.28 5.91
C ARG A 157 -6.02 3.52 5.08
N ILE A 158 -5.79 2.62 4.13
CA ILE A 158 -4.60 2.62 3.27
C ILE A 158 -5.03 2.39 1.83
N VAL A 159 -4.42 3.14 0.91
CA VAL A 159 -4.49 2.88 -0.53
C VAL A 159 -3.06 2.57 -0.99
N LEU A 160 -2.88 1.44 -1.66
CA LEU A 160 -1.60 0.99 -2.22
C LEU A 160 -1.76 0.77 -3.72
N LEU A 161 -1.19 1.66 -4.50
CA LEU A 161 -1.23 1.57 -5.95
C LEU A 161 0.14 1.20 -6.51
N GLU A 162 0.14 0.45 -7.60
CA GLU A 162 1.36 0.09 -8.35
C GLU A 162 1.21 0.48 -9.80
N ASN A 163 2.33 0.90 -10.39
CA ASN A 163 2.40 1.15 -11.82
C ASN A 163 3.82 0.99 -12.37
N VAL A 164 3.96 1.02 -13.68
CA VAL A 164 5.27 0.95 -14.33
C VAL A 164 6.09 2.21 -14.10
N LYS A 165 7.44 2.11 -14.16
CA LYS A 165 8.39 3.21 -14.02
C LYS A 165 8.03 4.44 -14.88
N ASN A 166 7.52 4.19 -16.10
CA ASN A 166 7.18 5.25 -17.05
C ASN A 166 6.13 6.24 -16.51
N LEU A 167 5.30 5.84 -15.54
CA LEU A 167 4.32 6.72 -14.88
C LEU A 167 4.93 8.03 -14.37
N LEU A 168 6.19 7.99 -13.90
CA LEU A 168 6.88 9.16 -13.34
C LEU A 168 7.19 10.25 -14.36
N VAL A 169 7.39 9.86 -15.62
CA VAL A 169 7.78 10.79 -16.70
C VAL A 169 6.68 11.03 -17.72
N MET A 170 5.58 10.28 -17.63
CA MET A 170 4.43 10.44 -18.53
C MET A 170 3.91 11.86 -18.50
N ASN A 171 3.66 12.41 -19.69
CA ASN A 171 3.22 13.78 -19.89
C ASN A 171 4.06 14.78 -19.05
N LYS A 172 5.39 14.66 -19.14
CA LYS A 172 6.35 15.50 -18.38
C LYS A 172 6.13 15.47 -16.86
N GLY A 173 5.65 14.33 -16.32
CA GLY A 173 5.37 14.15 -14.90
C GLY A 173 4.00 14.66 -14.43
N GLU A 174 3.15 15.16 -15.32
CA GLU A 174 1.82 15.66 -14.93
C GLU A 174 0.90 14.54 -14.45
N VAL A 175 1.08 13.31 -14.93
CA VAL A 175 0.26 12.17 -14.53
C VAL A 175 0.43 11.84 -13.05
N ILE A 176 1.66 11.69 -12.59
CA ILE A 176 1.91 11.40 -11.16
C ILE A 176 1.48 12.56 -10.27
N LYS A 177 1.66 13.81 -10.71
CA LYS A 177 1.18 14.99 -9.98
C LYS A 177 -0.35 14.98 -9.84
N LYS A 178 -1.07 14.62 -10.92
CA LYS A 178 -2.53 14.48 -10.88
C LYS A 178 -2.96 13.41 -9.88
N ILE A 179 -2.35 12.22 -9.91
CA ILE A 179 -2.65 11.12 -8.99
C ILE A 179 -2.44 11.55 -7.53
N VAL A 180 -1.32 12.21 -7.23
CA VAL A 180 -1.02 12.75 -5.90
C VAL A 180 -2.10 13.77 -5.48
N SER A 181 -2.39 14.74 -6.34
CA SER A 181 -3.40 15.78 -6.06
C SER A 181 -4.80 15.20 -5.83
N ASP A 182 -5.22 14.22 -6.63
CA ASP A 182 -6.54 13.60 -6.49
C ASP A 182 -6.67 12.89 -5.12
N LEU A 183 -5.65 12.14 -4.71
CA LEU A 183 -5.64 11.43 -3.42
C LEU A 183 -5.49 12.39 -2.22
N GLU A 184 -4.71 13.47 -2.36
CA GLU A 184 -4.60 14.50 -1.32
C GLU A 184 -5.92 15.24 -1.10
N LYS A 185 -6.69 15.53 -2.17
CA LYS A 185 -8.04 16.10 -2.10
C LYS A 185 -9.03 15.18 -1.37
N LEU A 186 -8.81 13.87 -1.43
CA LEU A 186 -9.59 12.88 -0.67
C LEU A 186 -9.10 12.71 0.78
N ASN A 187 -8.25 13.63 1.25
CA ASN A 187 -7.72 13.67 2.62
C ASN A 187 -6.75 12.52 2.96
N TYR A 188 -5.90 12.13 1.99
CA TYR A 188 -4.80 11.19 2.21
C TYR A 188 -3.45 11.89 2.30
N ASN A 189 -2.55 11.37 3.13
CA ASN A 189 -1.12 11.61 2.99
C ASN A 189 -0.61 10.70 1.89
N VAL A 190 0.03 11.24 0.86
CA VAL A 190 0.51 10.49 -0.29
C VAL A 190 2.04 10.46 -0.30
N SER A 191 2.59 9.27 -0.47
CA SER A 191 4.03 9.05 -0.68
C SER A 191 4.21 8.11 -1.84
N TYR A 192 5.21 8.31 -2.68
CA TYR A 192 5.53 7.37 -3.76
C TYR A 192 7.03 7.20 -3.95
N SER A 193 7.42 6.05 -4.47
CA SER A 193 8.82 5.73 -4.78
C SER A 193 8.93 4.71 -5.90
N LEU A 194 10.03 4.77 -6.63
CA LEU A 194 10.42 3.73 -7.57
C LEU A 194 11.19 2.65 -6.82
N LEU A 195 10.67 1.43 -6.84
CA LEU A 195 11.31 0.28 -6.21
C LEU A 195 11.70 -0.75 -7.27
N ASN A 196 12.81 -1.44 -7.03
CA ASN A 196 13.25 -2.56 -7.85
C ASN A 196 13.24 -3.84 -7.03
N THR A 197 12.56 -4.87 -7.51
CA THR A 197 12.44 -6.16 -6.82
C THR A 197 13.79 -6.81 -6.50
N ALA A 198 14.81 -6.55 -7.33
CA ALA A 198 16.17 -7.03 -7.08
C ALA A 198 16.77 -6.53 -5.75
N ASN A 199 16.35 -5.34 -5.29
CA ASN A 199 16.81 -4.77 -4.02
C ASN A 199 16.13 -5.41 -2.80
N PHE A 200 15.13 -6.27 -3.02
CA PHE A 200 14.37 -6.96 -1.99
C PHE A 200 14.54 -8.48 -2.04
N GLY A 201 15.66 -8.94 -2.60
CA GLY A 201 16.05 -10.35 -2.59
C GLY A 201 15.34 -11.24 -3.62
N LEU A 202 14.76 -10.67 -4.67
CA LEU A 202 14.21 -11.41 -5.80
C LEU A 202 15.24 -11.45 -6.96
N ALA A 203 15.33 -12.61 -7.62
CA ALA A 203 16.17 -12.75 -8.82
C ALA A 203 15.46 -12.18 -10.07
N GLN A 204 14.90 -10.99 -9.95
CA GLN A 204 14.17 -10.30 -11.01
C GLN A 204 14.50 -8.81 -11.00
N ASN A 205 14.88 -8.27 -12.13
CA ASN A 205 15.03 -6.83 -12.31
C ASN A 205 13.68 -6.24 -12.78
N ARG A 206 12.85 -5.80 -11.82
CA ARG A 206 11.53 -5.22 -12.09
C ARG A 206 11.37 -3.92 -11.34
N GLU A 207 11.41 -2.82 -12.07
CA GLU A 207 11.18 -1.47 -11.51
C GLU A 207 9.70 -1.12 -11.58
N ARG A 208 9.12 -0.72 -10.43
CA ARG A 208 7.72 -0.30 -10.31
C ARG A 208 7.59 0.90 -9.39
N VAL A 209 6.69 1.78 -9.74
CA VAL A 209 6.27 2.88 -8.87
C VAL A 209 5.23 2.35 -7.90
N TYR A 210 5.49 2.51 -6.61
CA TYR A 210 4.52 2.25 -5.57
C TYR A 210 4.06 3.58 -4.99
N ILE A 211 2.75 3.74 -4.85
CA ILE A 211 2.09 4.91 -4.26
C ILE A 211 1.37 4.42 -3.01
N VAL A 212 1.78 4.90 -1.85
CA VAL A 212 1.19 4.55 -0.55
C VAL A 212 0.47 5.76 0.00
N CYS A 213 -0.81 5.61 0.27
CA CYS A 213 -1.64 6.67 0.80
C CYS A 213 -2.22 6.25 2.15
N THR A 214 -2.13 7.12 3.14
CA THR A 214 -2.71 6.90 4.47
C THR A 214 -3.79 7.93 4.75
N ASN A 215 -4.96 7.48 5.14
CA ASN A 215 -6.12 8.35 5.42
C ASN A 215 -5.83 9.22 6.64
N LYS A 216 -5.83 10.55 6.47
CA LYS A 216 -5.50 11.53 7.52
C LYS A 216 -6.45 11.49 8.71
N ASN A 217 -7.72 11.11 8.49
CA ASN A 217 -8.71 11.01 9.56
C ASN A 217 -8.51 9.75 10.43
N LYS A 218 -7.85 8.71 9.88
CA LYS A 218 -7.64 7.42 10.54
C LYS A 218 -6.20 7.25 11.06
N TYR A 219 -5.24 7.86 10.36
CA TYR A 219 -3.81 7.82 10.69
C TYR A 219 -3.15 9.15 10.39
N ASP A 220 -2.66 9.84 11.40
CA ASP A 220 -1.82 11.04 11.23
C ASP A 220 -0.35 10.63 10.99
N ILE A 221 -0.13 9.79 9.97
CA ILE A 221 1.19 9.25 9.64
C ILE A 221 1.34 9.22 8.12
N SER A 222 2.44 9.77 7.61
CA SER A 222 2.89 9.56 6.23
C SER A 222 3.77 8.32 6.15
N PHE A 223 3.58 7.51 5.12
CA PHE A 223 4.48 6.40 4.83
C PHE A 223 5.84 6.93 4.37
N ASN A 224 6.94 6.40 4.92
CA ASN A 224 8.28 6.80 4.53
C ASN A 224 9.03 5.64 3.89
N PHE A 225 9.25 5.72 2.59
CA PHE A 225 9.99 4.71 1.82
C PHE A 225 11.45 4.57 2.25
N ASN A 226 12.05 5.59 2.87
CA ASN A 226 13.42 5.50 3.40
C ASN A 226 13.55 4.53 4.58
N ASN A 227 12.43 4.14 5.18
CA ASN A 227 12.41 3.12 6.24
C ASN A 227 12.35 1.69 5.69
N LEU A 228 12.28 1.51 4.37
CA LEU A 228 12.37 0.21 3.76
C LEU A 228 13.84 -0.23 3.74
N GLU A 229 14.14 -1.27 4.49
CA GLU A 229 15.45 -1.91 4.43
C GLU A 229 15.58 -2.65 3.12
N SER A 230 16.53 -2.25 2.27
CA SER A 230 16.90 -3.06 1.12
C SER A 230 17.57 -4.34 1.63
N MET A 231 17.13 -5.47 1.13
CA MET A 231 17.84 -6.72 1.37
C MET A 231 19.14 -6.69 0.56
N ASN A 232 20.30 -6.59 1.21
CA ASN A 232 21.61 -6.63 0.54
C ASN A 232 21.92 -8.00 -0.11
N ILE A 233 20.94 -8.88 -0.23
CA ILE A 233 21.05 -10.20 -0.82
C ILE A 233 20.54 -10.12 -2.26
N ARG A 234 21.45 -10.00 -3.21
CA ARG A 234 21.11 -10.20 -4.63
C ARG A 234 21.04 -11.69 -4.90
N LYS A 235 19.85 -12.17 -5.27
CA LYS A 235 19.69 -13.52 -5.81
C LYS A 235 19.95 -13.51 -7.30
N ASN A 236 20.68 -14.50 -7.79
CA ASN A 236 20.87 -14.77 -9.20
C ASN A 236 19.86 -15.80 -9.67
N LEU A 237 19.69 -15.95 -10.98
CA LEU A 237 18.79 -16.92 -11.56
C LEU A 237 19.15 -18.35 -11.14
N LYS A 238 20.44 -18.67 -11.03
CA LYS A 238 20.95 -19.96 -10.54
C LYS A 238 20.52 -20.31 -9.10
N ASP A 239 20.14 -19.31 -8.30
CA ASP A 239 19.74 -19.52 -6.91
C ASP A 239 18.26 -19.93 -6.80
N ILE A 240 17.52 -19.91 -7.92
CA ILE A 240 16.09 -20.25 -7.99
C ILE A 240 15.77 -21.33 -9.02
N ILE A 241 16.70 -21.65 -9.93
CA ILE A 241 16.53 -22.72 -10.90
C ILE A 241 17.14 -24.00 -10.31
N ASP A 242 16.36 -25.04 -10.24
CA ASP A 242 16.85 -26.38 -9.94
C ASP A 242 17.36 -27.04 -11.24
N PHE A 243 18.70 -27.00 -11.43
CA PHE A 243 19.35 -27.60 -12.59
C PHE A 243 19.41 -29.14 -12.53
N ASN A 244 18.98 -29.76 -11.42
CA ASN A 244 18.99 -31.20 -11.24
C ASN A 244 17.66 -31.85 -11.65
N ASN A 245 16.60 -31.07 -11.80
CA ASN A 245 15.36 -31.59 -12.38
C ASN A 245 15.50 -31.73 -13.88
N LYS A 246 15.80 -32.96 -14.29
CA LYS A 246 15.72 -33.43 -15.69
C LYS A 246 14.33 -34.00 -15.92
N GLU A 247 13.30 -33.13 -16.09
CA GLU A 247 12.06 -33.46 -16.73
C GLU A 247 11.99 -32.81 -18.11
#